data_9118335161b11217485a99445b2cc265
#
_entry.id   9118335161b11217485a99445b2cc265
#
_cell.length_a   1.000
_cell.length_b   1.000
_cell.length_c   1.000
_cell.angle_alpha   90.00
_cell.angle_beta   90.00
_cell.angle_gamma   90.00
#
_symmetry.space_group_name_H-M   'P 1'
#
loop_
_entity.id
_entity.type
_entity.pdbx_description
1 polymer ?
#
loop_
_entity_poly.entity_id
_entity_poly.type
_entity_poly.pdbx_seq_one_letter_code
_entity_poly.pdbx_strand_id
1 'polypeptide(L)'
;MNGKLSVTRARFFSRLFLTVLLSVCVFAPTVARCADFGPGLPVEIRSGCGDSTKPVVLGVEGKGWLERRAGNLVLHVAGTPYEMGYQHGVLLRPQIQSLVLRLYAAGTAQGLLDPKNQPLAKVQEAYKRCLPYISKDIQEELRGLSDGSSVSLEQIRTTNMIPELFHCSGFALFGRATKGGTLYHGRILDYAMELGYHNFACLIVARPEGKNAFINVGYTGFVGSVTGTNDKQVTFGEMGGGGVGQWDGMPMAFLMRKGLEEAKSLEDGLRIFGDTPRTCEYYYVISDAKIPDARGLATRPDKFLVLKPGEPHPDLPAPVGVLDAVLMSGDQRFQLLAARVIQDYGKFDGPAGLRLMRRPVAMKSCIHAALFAPALGRFWIANAIGSTPASECTYTEYDAKELFEAKSPK
;
A
#
# COMPACT_ATOMS: atom_id res chain seq x y z
N MET A 1 25.98 -20.91 18.16
CA MET A 1 24.69 -21.55 18.42
C MET A 1 23.74 -20.47 18.91
N ASN A 2 22.87 -19.92 18.08
CA ASN A 2 21.69 -19.11 18.43
C ASN A 2 21.18 -18.39 17.16
N GLY A 3 20.40 -19.09 16.36
CA GLY A 3 19.86 -18.52 15.10
C GLY A 3 18.53 -19.15 14.62
N LYS A 4 17.80 -19.88 15.47
CA LYS A 4 16.58 -20.60 15.03
C LYS A 4 15.27 -20.16 15.70
N LEU A 5 15.23 -19.06 16.45
CA LEU A 5 14.05 -18.72 17.27
C LEU A 5 13.11 -17.64 16.69
N SER A 6 13.47 -16.96 15.59
CA SER A 6 12.68 -15.81 15.12
C SER A 6 11.53 -16.14 14.15
N VAL A 7 11.67 -17.20 13.34
CA VAL A 7 10.68 -17.55 12.30
C VAL A 7 9.40 -18.17 12.86
N THR A 8 9.47 -18.80 14.03
CA THR A 8 8.32 -19.51 14.62
C THR A 8 7.32 -18.59 15.33
N ARG A 9 7.76 -17.42 15.81
CA ARG A 9 6.88 -16.47 16.52
C ARG A 9 6.01 -15.62 15.58
N ALA A 10 6.51 -15.25 14.41
CA ALA A 10 5.73 -14.50 13.41
C ALA A 10 4.55 -15.33 12.85
N ARG A 11 4.75 -16.64 12.70
CA ARG A 11 3.67 -17.56 12.28
C ARG A 11 2.55 -17.73 13.31
N PHE A 12 2.82 -17.45 14.59
CA PHE A 12 1.84 -17.59 15.66
C PHE A 12 0.82 -16.43 15.67
N PHE A 13 1.25 -15.19 15.40
CA PHE A 13 0.34 -14.04 15.39
C PHE A 13 -0.54 -13.99 14.14
N SER A 14 0.00 -14.33 12.97
CA SER A 14 -0.78 -14.45 11.72
C SER A 14 -1.85 -15.56 11.81
N ARG A 15 -1.54 -16.68 12.46
CA ARG A 15 -2.50 -17.76 12.65
C ARG A 15 -3.57 -17.47 13.69
N LEU A 16 -3.29 -16.67 14.71
CA LEU A 16 -4.26 -16.38 15.77
C LEU A 16 -5.35 -15.41 15.29
N PHE A 17 -5.05 -14.48 14.38
CA PHE A 17 -6.05 -13.64 13.72
C PHE A 17 -6.93 -14.45 12.73
N LEU A 18 -6.36 -15.49 12.13
CA LEU A 18 -7.04 -16.30 11.11
C LEU A 18 -7.91 -17.42 11.71
N THR A 19 -7.57 -17.95 12.89
CA THR A 19 -8.18 -19.19 13.41
C THR A 19 -9.56 -18.96 14.03
N VAL A 20 -9.89 -17.76 14.47
CA VAL A 20 -11.17 -17.49 15.17
C VAL A 20 -12.31 -17.21 14.19
N LEU A 21 -12.04 -16.80 12.96
CA LEU A 21 -13.08 -16.60 11.92
C LEU A 21 -13.45 -17.89 11.17
N LEU A 22 -12.68 -18.98 11.31
CA LEU A 22 -12.90 -20.24 10.60
C LEU A 22 -13.89 -21.21 11.30
N SER A 23 -14.38 -20.88 12.50
CA SER A 23 -15.24 -21.81 13.27
C SER A 23 -16.75 -21.73 12.97
N VAL A 24 -17.18 -20.92 12.00
CA VAL A 24 -18.62 -20.76 11.69
C VAL A 24 -19.03 -21.30 10.31
N CYS A 25 -18.10 -21.74 9.47
CA CYS A 25 -18.45 -22.35 8.18
C CYS A 25 -17.81 -23.72 8.03
N VAL A 26 -18.49 -24.76 8.54
CA VAL A 26 -18.23 -26.16 8.16
C VAL A 26 -18.88 -26.40 6.80
N PHE A 27 -18.12 -26.26 5.71
CA PHE A 27 -18.42 -26.92 4.44
C PHE A 27 -17.15 -27.61 3.93
N ALA A 28 -17.37 -28.87 3.51
CA ALA A 28 -16.34 -29.79 3.08
C ALA A 28 -15.43 -29.22 1.96
N PRO A 29 -14.12 -29.56 1.95
CA PRO A 29 -13.23 -29.09 0.91
C PRO A 29 -13.47 -29.89 -0.38
N THR A 30 -14.21 -29.33 -1.32
CA THR A 30 -13.98 -29.68 -2.73
C THR A 30 -12.60 -29.16 -3.10
N VAL A 31 -11.66 -30.07 -3.32
CA VAL A 31 -10.34 -29.76 -3.90
C VAL A 31 -10.59 -29.26 -5.33
N ALA A 32 -10.89 -27.97 -5.47
CA ALA A 32 -10.77 -27.30 -6.74
C ALA A 32 -9.27 -27.25 -7.07
N ARG A 33 -8.84 -28.01 -8.09
CA ARG A 33 -7.53 -27.87 -8.70
C ARG A 33 -7.32 -26.39 -8.97
N CYS A 34 -6.28 -25.78 -8.38
CA CYS A 34 -5.82 -24.46 -8.74
C CYS A 34 -5.57 -24.50 -10.24
N ALA A 35 -6.41 -23.86 -11.03
CA ALA A 35 -6.09 -23.54 -12.40
C ALA A 35 -4.80 -22.72 -12.34
N ASP A 36 -3.76 -23.26 -12.94
CA ASP A 36 -2.46 -22.62 -13.05
C ASP A 36 -2.67 -21.43 -14.00
N PHE A 37 -2.92 -20.25 -13.46
CA PHE A 37 -2.95 -19.03 -14.25
C PHE A 37 -1.50 -18.72 -14.66
N GLY A 38 -1.05 -19.45 -15.70
CA GLY A 38 0.26 -19.28 -16.28
C GLY A 38 0.49 -17.81 -16.71
N PRO A 39 1.76 -17.40 -16.86
CA PRO A 39 2.12 -16.02 -17.24
C PRO A 39 1.59 -15.59 -18.62
N GLY A 40 0.99 -16.50 -19.37
CA GLY A 40 0.53 -16.28 -20.76
C GLY A 40 -0.89 -15.72 -20.94
N LEU A 41 -1.74 -15.69 -19.91
CA LEU A 41 -3.09 -15.14 -20.07
C LEU A 41 -3.07 -13.61 -20.14
N PRO A 42 -3.86 -12.99 -21.05
CA PRO A 42 -3.94 -11.53 -21.16
C PRO A 42 -4.42 -10.92 -19.86
N VAL A 43 -3.85 -9.77 -19.50
CA VAL A 43 -4.35 -8.93 -18.40
C VAL A 43 -5.42 -8.03 -18.98
N GLU A 44 -6.59 -8.00 -18.36
CA GLU A 44 -7.63 -7.07 -18.75
C GLU A 44 -7.31 -5.67 -18.20
N ILE A 45 -7.27 -4.70 -19.10
CA ILE A 45 -6.99 -3.29 -18.78
C ILE A 45 -8.13 -2.45 -19.34
N ARG A 46 -8.73 -1.61 -18.50
CA ARG A 46 -9.66 -0.57 -18.93
C ARG A 46 -9.04 0.81 -18.76
N SER A 47 -9.41 1.75 -19.65
CA SER A 47 -8.98 3.14 -19.49
C SER A 47 -9.70 3.79 -18.31
N GLY A 48 -8.95 4.52 -17.50
CA GLY A 48 -9.43 5.43 -16.46
C GLY A 48 -9.44 6.90 -16.92
N CYS A 49 -9.04 7.15 -18.17
CA CYS A 49 -8.86 8.49 -18.76
C CYS A 49 -9.53 8.61 -20.12
N GLY A 50 -9.85 9.86 -20.52
CA GLY A 50 -10.44 10.17 -21.82
C GLY A 50 -11.97 10.31 -21.82
N ASP A 51 -12.53 10.71 -22.98
CA ASP A 51 -13.95 11.07 -23.13
C ASP A 51 -14.95 9.93 -22.85
N SER A 52 -14.54 8.67 -23.02
CA SER A 52 -15.38 7.51 -22.75
C SER A 52 -15.55 7.18 -21.26
N THR A 53 -14.78 7.83 -20.39
CA THR A 53 -14.78 7.59 -18.95
C THR A 53 -14.86 8.91 -18.16
N LYS A 54 -15.77 9.82 -18.58
CA LYS A 54 -15.98 11.10 -17.87
C LYS A 54 -16.21 10.80 -16.38
N PRO A 55 -15.46 11.46 -15.49
CA PRO A 55 -15.65 11.29 -14.06
C PRO A 55 -17.03 11.83 -13.66
N VAL A 56 -17.70 11.11 -12.77
CA VAL A 56 -18.96 11.57 -12.16
C VAL A 56 -18.60 12.15 -10.80
N VAL A 57 -18.78 13.45 -10.63
CA VAL A 57 -18.59 14.14 -9.35
C VAL A 57 -19.68 13.71 -8.39
N LEU A 58 -19.28 13.23 -7.22
CA LEU A 58 -20.17 12.73 -6.17
C LEU A 58 -20.37 13.75 -5.05
N GLY A 59 -19.44 14.70 -4.89
CA GLY A 59 -19.50 15.76 -3.90
C GLY A 59 -18.30 16.68 -3.96
N VAL A 60 -18.47 17.88 -3.39
CA VAL A 60 -17.40 18.90 -3.28
C VAL A 60 -17.41 19.43 -1.85
N GLU A 61 -16.23 19.61 -1.26
CA GLU A 61 -16.03 20.23 0.05
C GLU A 61 -14.79 21.11 0.04
N GLY A 62 -14.97 22.41 0.16
CA GLY A 62 -13.87 23.38 0.07
C GLY A 62 -13.08 23.26 -1.23
N LYS A 63 -11.79 22.97 -1.13
CA LYS A 63 -10.90 22.72 -2.27
C LYS A 63 -10.93 21.26 -2.75
N GLY A 64 -11.58 20.36 -2.00
CA GLY A 64 -11.62 18.92 -2.28
C GLY A 64 -12.88 18.50 -2.99
N TRP A 65 -12.82 17.37 -3.69
CA TRP A 65 -13.99 16.72 -4.32
C TRP A 65 -13.80 15.22 -4.40
N LEU A 66 -14.92 14.53 -4.46
CA LEU A 66 -15.00 13.10 -4.68
C LEU A 66 -15.60 12.83 -6.05
N GLU A 67 -14.98 11.97 -6.83
CA GLU A 67 -15.50 11.51 -8.10
C GLU A 67 -15.50 9.99 -8.22
N ARG A 68 -16.34 9.46 -9.09
CA ARG A 68 -16.27 8.08 -9.58
C ARG A 68 -15.69 8.09 -10.98
N ARG A 69 -14.53 7.42 -11.15
CA ARG A 69 -13.84 7.35 -12.44
C ARG A 69 -13.53 5.89 -12.75
N ALA A 70 -14.00 5.40 -13.90
CA ALA A 70 -13.86 3.99 -14.30
C ALA A 70 -14.22 2.99 -13.19
N GLY A 71 -15.30 3.29 -12.44
CA GLY A 71 -15.77 2.44 -11.34
C GLY A 71 -15.09 2.65 -9.99
N ASN A 72 -13.90 3.26 -9.93
CA ASN A 72 -13.18 3.54 -8.69
C ASN A 72 -13.61 4.88 -8.07
N LEU A 73 -13.52 4.98 -6.74
CA LEU A 73 -13.58 6.26 -6.03
C LEU A 73 -12.22 6.96 -6.16
N VAL A 74 -12.26 8.23 -6.55
CA VAL A 74 -11.08 9.11 -6.59
C VAL A 74 -11.40 10.33 -5.74
N LEU A 75 -10.68 10.47 -4.65
CA LEU A 75 -10.79 11.59 -3.72
C LEU A 75 -9.67 12.58 -4.01
N HIS A 76 -10.02 13.82 -4.26
CA HIS A 76 -9.08 14.93 -4.36
C HIS A 76 -9.17 15.76 -3.09
N VAL A 77 -8.01 16.02 -2.44
CA VAL A 77 -7.90 16.87 -1.26
C VAL A 77 -6.79 17.88 -1.44
N ALA A 78 -6.98 19.11 -0.94
CA ALA A 78 -5.99 20.17 -1.09
C ALA A 78 -6.05 21.18 0.06
N GLY A 79 -4.90 21.80 0.37
CA GLY A 79 -4.77 22.84 1.36
C GLY A 79 -3.92 22.46 2.56
N THR A 80 -4.24 23.03 3.71
CA THR A 80 -3.58 22.70 4.99
C THR A 80 -3.90 21.26 5.40
N PRO A 81 -3.10 20.64 6.27
CA PRO A 81 -3.37 19.28 6.76
C PRO A 81 -4.78 19.12 7.34
N TYR A 82 -5.23 20.08 8.17
CA TYR A 82 -6.58 20.04 8.71
C TYR A 82 -7.66 20.11 7.62
N GLU A 83 -7.52 21.02 6.63
CA GLU A 83 -8.46 21.15 5.52
C GLU A 83 -8.56 19.83 4.71
N MET A 84 -7.42 19.20 4.42
CA MET A 84 -7.39 17.93 3.67
C MET A 84 -8.09 16.81 4.46
N GLY A 85 -7.81 16.71 5.76
CA GLY A 85 -8.49 15.75 6.63
C GLY A 85 -10.00 15.99 6.70
N TYR A 86 -10.42 17.23 6.83
CA TYR A 86 -11.83 17.62 6.89
C TYR A 86 -12.56 17.29 5.59
N GLN A 87 -11.99 17.65 4.43
CA GLN A 87 -12.50 17.31 3.11
C GLN A 87 -12.68 15.79 2.96
N HIS A 88 -11.65 15.01 3.31
CA HIS A 88 -11.69 13.55 3.30
C HIS A 88 -12.83 13.03 4.20
N GLY A 89 -12.95 13.57 5.41
CA GLY A 89 -13.98 13.20 6.38
C GLY A 89 -15.39 13.47 5.89
N VAL A 90 -15.65 14.65 5.34
CA VAL A 90 -16.99 15.05 4.84
C VAL A 90 -17.38 14.24 3.60
N LEU A 91 -16.47 14.17 2.62
CA LEU A 91 -16.76 13.56 1.32
C LEU A 91 -16.93 12.03 1.37
N LEU A 92 -16.34 11.38 2.36
CA LEU A 92 -16.41 9.92 2.54
C LEU A 92 -16.98 9.51 3.89
N ARG A 93 -17.75 10.40 4.55
CA ARG A 93 -18.32 10.17 5.89
C ARG A 93 -19.00 8.81 6.05
N PRO A 94 -19.93 8.39 5.21
CA PRO A 94 -20.63 7.11 5.39
C PRO A 94 -19.66 5.91 5.31
N GLN A 95 -18.68 5.99 4.40
CA GLN A 95 -17.69 4.93 4.20
C GLN A 95 -16.74 4.84 5.39
N ILE A 96 -16.28 5.99 5.92
CA ILE A 96 -15.40 6.06 7.10
C ILE A 96 -16.11 5.48 8.32
N GLN A 97 -17.35 5.90 8.57
CA GLN A 97 -18.15 5.39 9.68
C GLN A 97 -18.36 3.88 9.58
N SER A 98 -18.67 3.37 8.37
CA SER A 98 -18.84 1.94 8.13
C SER A 98 -17.55 1.15 8.33
N LEU A 99 -16.39 1.68 7.86
CA LEU A 99 -15.10 1.05 8.07
C LEU A 99 -14.73 0.97 9.55
N VAL A 100 -14.85 2.09 10.27
CA VAL A 100 -14.54 2.16 11.70
C VAL A 100 -15.44 1.23 12.51
N LEU A 101 -16.74 1.20 12.20
CA LEU A 101 -17.67 0.28 12.85
C LEU A 101 -17.25 -1.19 12.66
N ARG A 102 -16.86 -1.59 11.44
CA ARG A 102 -16.37 -2.94 11.16
C ARG A 102 -15.12 -3.28 11.95
N LEU A 103 -14.14 -2.37 11.99
CA LEU A 103 -12.89 -2.53 12.72
C LEU A 103 -13.12 -2.74 14.22
N TYR A 104 -13.94 -1.89 14.79
CA TYR A 104 -14.25 -1.95 16.22
C TYR A 104 -15.10 -3.17 16.57
N ALA A 105 -16.07 -3.54 15.74
CA ALA A 105 -16.84 -4.78 15.93
C ALA A 105 -15.93 -6.01 15.88
N ALA A 106 -15.05 -6.12 14.90
CA ALA A 106 -14.11 -7.24 14.77
C ALA A 106 -13.13 -7.31 15.95
N GLY A 107 -12.53 -6.16 16.32
CA GLY A 107 -11.59 -6.08 17.44
C GLY A 107 -12.24 -6.38 18.79
N THR A 108 -13.47 -5.91 19.00
CA THR A 108 -14.25 -6.22 20.21
C THR A 108 -14.62 -7.70 20.28
N ALA A 109 -15.12 -8.27 19.19
CA ALA A 109 -15.47 -9.69 19.13
C ALA A 109 -14.24 -10.57 19.42
N GLN A 110 -13.08 -10.22 18.87
CA GLN A 110 -11.84 -10.96 19.16
C GLN A 110 -11.41 -10.83 20.64
N GLY A 111 -11.53 -9.64 21.23
CA GLY A 111 -11.25 -9.44 22.66
C GLY A 111 -12.18 -10.20 23.58
N LEU A 112 -13.44 -10.43 23.17
CA LEU A 112 -14.40 -11.25 23.92
C LEU A 112 -14.06 -12.74 23.82
N LEU A 113 -13.61 -13.21 22.64
CA LEU A 113 -13.24 -14.62 22.42
C LEU A 113 -11.89 -14.97 23.07
N ASP A 114 -10.95 -14.02 23.12
CA ASP A 114 -9.66 -14.17 23.80
C ASP A 114 -9.39 -12.93 24.70
N PRO A 115 -9.81 -12.96 25.97
CA PRO A 115 -9.62 -11.84 26.90
C PRO A 115 -8.14 -11.44 27.13
N LYS A 116 -7.19 -12.34 26.81
CA LYS A 116 -5.76 -12.05 26.90
C LYS A 116 -5.25 -11.28 25.66
N ASN A 117 -6.02 -11.31 24.59
CA ASN A 117 -5.70 -10.62 23.36
C ASN A 117 -6.71 -9.49 23.09
N GLN A 118 -6.40 -8.30 23.59
CA GLN A 118 -7.21 -7.08 23.40
C GLN A 118 -6.65 -6.24 22.24
N PRO A 119 -7.02 -6.54 20.97
CA PRO A 119 -6.36 -5.95 19.81
C PRO A 119 -6.53 -4.44 19.73
N LEU A 120 -7.70 -3.90 20.05
CA LEU A 120 -7.93 -2.45 20.04
C LEU A 120 -7.05 -1.74 21.07
N ALA A 121 -6.98 -2.27 22.31
CA ALA A 121 -6.14 -1.68 23.36
C ALA A 121 -4.65 -1.73 23.00
N LYS A 122 -4.18 -2.82 22.36
CA LYS A 122 -2.80 -2.94 21.88
C LYS A 122 -2.49 -1.92 20.79
N VAL A 123 -3.39 -1.70 19.85
CA VAL A 123 -3.23 -0.70 18.78
C VAL A 123 -3.24 0.71 19.35
N GLN A 124 -4.10 1.00 20.31
CA GLN A 124 -4.15 2.29 21.01
C GLN A 124 -2.87 2.56 21.81
N GLU A 125 -2.33 1.54 22.46
CA GLU A 125 -1.05 1.66 23.18
C GLU A 125 0.11 1.86 22.20
N ALA A 126 0.14 1.15 21.07
CA ALA A 126 1.11 1.37 20.01
C ALA A 126 1.06 2.83 19.51
N TYR A 127 -0.15 3.38 19.26
CA TYR A 127 -0.30 4.76 18.83
C TYR A 127 0.26 5.76 19.87
N LYS A 128 0.01 5.54 21.15
CA LYS A 128 0.55 6.42 22.22
C LYS A 128 2.06 6.47 22.22
N ARG A 129 2.71 5.31 22.01
CA ARG A 129 4.18 5.23 21.90
C ARG A 129 4.70 5.93 20.63
N CYS A 130 3.98 5.82 19.53
CA CYS A 130 4.33 6.49 18.28
C CYS A 130 4.08 8.00 18.31
N LEU A 131 3.18 8.50 19.15
CA LEU A 131 2.70 9.88 19.14
C LEU A 131 3.81 10.95 19.16
N PRO A 132 4.90 10.82 19.93
CA PRO A 132 6.00 11.79 19.92
C PRO A 132 6.72 11.92 18.56
N TYR A 133 6.60 10.91 17.69
CA TYR A 133 7.24 10.84 16.40
C TYR A 133 6.31 11.21 15.24
N ILE A 134 5.00 11.33 15.49
CA ILE A 134 4.00 11.72 14.49
C ILE A 134 4.04 13.25 14.33
N SER A 135 4.25 13.73 13.10
CA SER A 135 4.31 15.16 12.82
C SER A 135 3.01 15.87 13.20
N LYS A 136 3.12 17.17 13.50
CA LYS A 136 1.94 17.99 13.78
C LYS A 136 0.97 18.03 12.60
N ASP A 137 1.48 18.03 11.38
CA ASP A 137 0.68 18.02 10.16
C ASP A 137 -0.23 16.78 10.09
N ILE A 138 0.33 15.59 10.34
CA ILE A 138 -0.45 14.35 10.37
C ILE A 138 -1.49 14.38 11.51
N GLN A 139 -1.12 14.91 12.68
CA GLN A 139 -2.06 15.02 13.80
C GLN A 139 -3.23 15.97 13.47
N GLU A 140 -2.97 17.10 12.79
CA GLU A 140 -3.99 18.03 12.31
C GLU A 140 -4.87 17.41 11.21
N GLU A 141 -4.29 16.64 10.30
CA GLU A 141 -5.07 15.94 9.27
C GLU A 141 -6.00 14.88 9.88
N LEU A 142 -5.50 14.12 10.87
CA LEU A 142 -6.34 13.18 11.64
C LEU A 142 -7.46 13.90 12.41
N ARG A 143 -7.22 15.10 12.94
CA ARG A 143 -8.23 15.93 13.59
C ARG A 143 -9.29 16.39 12.60
N GLY A 144 -8.87 16.93 11.45
CA GLY A 144 -9.78 17.31 10.38
C GLY A 144 -10.63 16.13 9.89
N LEU A 145 -10.01 14.94 9.73
CA LEU A 145 -10.70 13.71 9.36
C LEU A 145 -11.76 13.29 10.40
N SER A 146 -11.45 13.43 11.69
CA SER A 146 -12.38 13.18 12.80
C SER A 146 -13.58 14.13 12.71
N ASP A 147 -13.33 15.43 12.64
CA ASP A 147 -14.37 16.46 12.59
C ASP A 147 -15.26 16.30 11.36
N GLY A 148 -14.65 16.09 10.16
CA GLY A 148 -15.37 15.90 8.91
C GLY A 148 -16.21 14.63 8.86
N SER A 149 -15.71 13.52 9.40
CA SER A 149 -16.39 12.22 9.39
C SER A 149 -17.40 12.03 10.54
N SER A 150 -17.35 12.89 11.57
CA SER A 150 -18.09 12.70 12.82
C SER A 150 -17.75 11.37 13.54
N VAL A 151 -16.50 10.92 13.41
CA VAL A 151 -15.94 9.77 14.12
C VAL A 151 -14.95 10.30 15.15
N SER A 152 -14.92 9.73 16.36
CA SER A 152 -14.03 10.23 17.41
C SER A 152 -12.56 10.18 16.98
N LEU A 153 -11.77 11.16 17.43
CA LEU A 153 -10.34 11.25 17.10
C LEU A 153 -9.57 10.00 17.54
N GLU A 154 -9.96 9.38 18.66
CA GLU A 154 -9.37 8.13 19.13
C GLU A 154 -9.62 6.98 18.13
N GLN A 155 -10.85 6.86 17.63
CA GLN A 155 -11.19 5.84 16.63
C GLN A 155 -10.46 6.07 15.30
N ILE A 156 -10.35 7.32 14.87
CA ILE A 156 -9.57 7.69 13.67
C ILE A 156 -8.09 7.33 13.86
N ARG A 157 -7.49 7.65 14.99
CA ARG A 157 -6.10 7.31 15.33
C ARG A 157 -5.88 5.80 15.33
N THR A 158 -6.75 5.05 16.01
CA THR A 158 -6.70 3.59 16.06
C THR A 158 -6.80 2.99 14.65
N THR A 159 -7.73 3.47 13.82
CA THR A 159 -7.91 3.01 12.44
C THR A 159 -6.65 3.22 11.61
N ASN A 160 -5.99 4.37 11.76
CA ASN A 160 -4.79 4.71 11.00
C ASN A 160 -3.52 3.93 11.42
N MET A 161 -3.57 3.15 12.49
CA MET A 161 -2.49 2.21 12.87
C MET A 161 -2.67 0.80 12.25
N ILE A 162 -3.79 0.50 11.63
CA ILE A 162 -4.05 -0.83 11.02
C ILE A 162 -3.04 -1.19 9.92
N PRO A 163 -2.58 -0.26 9.04
CA PRO A 163 -1.59 -0.57 8.01
C PRO A 163 -0.28 -1.18 8.52
N GLU A 164 0.04 -1.02 9.80
CA GLU A 164 1.26 -1.54 10.42
C GLU A 164 1.33 -3.10 10.49
N LEU A 165 0.32 -3.83 10.01
CA LEU A 165 0.17 -5.28 10.20
C LEU A 165 0.15 -6.09 8.89
N PHE A 166 0.63 -5.54 7.75
CA PHE A 166 0.47 -6.13 6.41
C PHE A 166 1.63 -7.01 5.95
N HIS A 167 1.34 -7.89 4.93
CA HIS A 167 2.32 -8.65 4.16
C HIS A 167 2.16 -8.34 2.67
N CYS A 168 3.28 -8.20 1.94
CA CYS A 168 3.24 -7.64 0.60
C CYS A 168 4.36 -8.16 -0.29
N SER A 169 4.33 -7.75 -1.57
CA SER A 169 5.44 -7.87 -2.50
C SER A 169 5.58 -6.58 -3.30
N GLY A 170 6.81 -6.24 -3.69
CA GLY A 170 7.09 -5.07 -4.51
C GLY A 170 8.34 -5.25 -5.36
N PHE A 171 8.42 -4.47 -6.42
CA PHE A 171 9.58 -4.47 -7.31
C PHE A 171 9.74 -3.13 -8.04
N ALA A 172 10.96 -2.85 -8.50
CA ALA A 172 11.22 -1.87 -9.54
C ALA A 172 12.06 -2.52 -10.64
N LEU A 173 11.68 -2.33 -11.89
CA LEU A 173 12.37 -2.81 -13.08
C LEU A 173 12.67 -1.62 -13.99
N PHE A 174 13.86 -1.55 -14.57
CA PHE A 174 14.28 -0.44 -15.46
C PHE A 174 15.46 -0.86 -16.32
N GLY A 175 16.04 0.07 -17.07
CA GLY A 175 17.22 -0.17 -17.86
C GLY A 175 17.04 -1.36 -18.82
N ARG A 176 17.97 -2.30 -18.80
CA ARG A 176 17.96 -3.48 -19.68
C ARG A 176 16.87 -4.50 -19.35
N ALA A 177 16.28 -4.43 -18.14
CA ALA A 177 15.18 -5.32 -17.78
C ALA A 177 13.88 -4.97 -18.51
N THR A 178 13.73 -3.75 -19.02
CA THR A 178 12.49 -3.23 -19.58
C THR A 178 12.65 -2.77 -21.04
N LYS A 179 11.55 -2.73 -21.78
CA LYS A 179 11.53 -2.14 -23.12
C LYS A 179 11.81 -0.65 -23.05
N GLY A 180 12.85 -0.21 -23.76
CA GLY A 180 13.23 1.20 -23.83
C GLY A 180 13.76 1.80 -22.51
N GLY A 181 14.14 0.96 -21.53
CA GLY A 181 14.69 1.42 -20.26
C GLY A 181 13.69 2.06 -19.29
N THR A 182 12.40 2.05 -19.63
CA THR A 182 11.34 2.65 -18.79
C THR A 182 11.30 2.02 -17.42
N LEU A 183 11.23 2.86 -16.38
CA LEU A 183 11.07 2.38 -15.01
C LEU A 183 9.61 2.01 -14.74
N TYR A 184 9.42 0.77 -14.29
CA TYR A 184 8.16 0.24 -13.76
C TYR A 184 8.31 -0.12 -12.29
N HIS A 185 7.45 0.44 -11.44
CA HIS A 185 7.41 0.15 -10.01
C HIS A 185 6.11 -0.54 -9.67
N GLY A 186 6.18 -1.81 -9.28
CA GLY A 186 5.03 -2.64 -8.95
C GLY A 186 4.90 -2.88 -7.46
N ARG A 187 3.66 -2.88 -6.95
CA ARG A 187 3.35 -3.15 -5.56
C ARG A 187 2.08 -3.98 -5.43
N ILE A 188 2.12 -4.99 -4.56
CA ILE A 188 1.06 -5.95 -4.28
C ILE A 188 0.76 -5.90 -2.79
N LEU A 189 -0.48 -5.57 -2.41
CA LEU A 189 -0.93 -5.58 -1.02
C LEU A 189 -1.72 -6.86 -0.72
N ASP A 190 -1.10 -7.74 0.03
CA ASP A 190 -1.73 -8.95 0.52
C ASP A 190 -2.20 -8.75 1.96
N TYR A 191 -3.53 -8.75 2.18
CA TYR A 191 -4.13 -8.56 3.50
C TYR A 191 -5.44 -9.33 3.64
N ALA A 192 -5.94 -9.48 4.88
CA ALA A 192 -7.15 -10.26 5.18
C ALA A 192 -8.38 -9.73 4.44
N MET A 193 -8.75 -10.38 3.32
CA MET A 193 -9.96 -10.04 2.55
C MET A 193 -11.24 -10.24 3.37
N GLU A 194 -11.21 -11.15 4.32
CA GLU A 194 -12.32 -11.48 5.22
C GLU A 194 -12.76 -10.27 6.07
N LEU A 195 -11.86 -9.35 6.33
CA LEU A 195 -12.16 -8.09 7.02
C LEU A 195 -12.88 -7.07 6.12
N GLY A 196 -12.91 -7.31 4.80
CA GLY A 196 -13.66 -6.50 3.84
C GLY A 196 -13.07 -5.11 3.58
N TYR A 197 -11.79 -4.86 3.89
CA TYR A 197 -11.14 -3.55 3.66
C TYR A 197 -11.13 -3.15 2.20
N HIS A 198 -11.03 -4.10 1.27
CA HIS A 198 -11.06 -3.85 -0.17
C HIS A 198 -12.33 -3.15 -0.64
N ASN A 199 -13.44 -3.27 0.11
CA ASN A 199 -14.69 -2.55 -0.21
C ASN A 199 -14.60 -1.03 0.05
N PHE A 200 -13.54 -0.58 0.71
CA PHE A 200 -13.28 0.82 1.05
C PHE A 200 -12.11 1.40 0.26
N ALA A 201 -11.71 0.73 -0.84
CA ALA A 201 -10.63 1.20 -1.70
C ALA A 201 -10.94 2.58 -2.28
N CYS A 202 -9.95 3.48 -2.24
CA CYS A 202 -10.05 4.84 -2.72
C CYS A 202 -8.69 5.30 -3.23
N LEU A 203 -8.64 5.85 -4.45
CA LEU A 203 -7.48 6.56 -4.96
C LEU A 203 -7.51 7.98 -4.40
N ILE A 204 -6.47 8.39 -3.70
CA ILE A 204 -6.39 9.71 -3.08
C ILE A 204 -5.36 10.54 -3.83
N VAL A 205 -5.78 11.67 -4.38
CA VAL A 205 -4.95 12.68 -5.02
C VAL A 205 -4.85 13.86 -4.07
N ALA A 206 -3.69 14.00 -3.42
CA ALA A 206 -3.48 15.02 -2.40
C ALA A 206 -2.57 16.14 -2.92
N ARG A 207 -2.93 17.37 -2.58
CA ARG A 207 -2.16 18.60 -2.89
C ARG A 207 -1.95 19.39 -1.61
N PRO A 208 -1.04 18.92 -0.73
CA PRO A 208 -0.75 19.59 0.53
C PRO A 208 -0.04 20.91 0.26
N GLU A 209 -0.38 21.95 1.02
CA GLU A 209 0.22 23.27 0.89
C GLU A 209 1.72 23.23 1.22
N GLY A 210 2.54 23.76 0.31
CA GLY A 210 3.99 23.82 0.48
C GLY A 210 4.77 22.52 0.32
N LYS A 211 4.11 21.42 -0.09
CA LYS A 211 4.71 20.09 -0.29
C LYS A 211 4.43 19.54 -1.69
N ASN A 212 5.02 18.38 -2.01
CA ASN A 212 4.74 17.69 -3.28
C ASN A 212 3.27 17.21 -3.32
N ALA A 213 2.64 17.35 -4.48
CA ALA A 213 1.40 16.64 -4.75
C ALA A 213 1.69 15.13 -4.93
N PHE A 214 0.76 14.29 -4.53
CA PHE A 214 0.95 12.84 -4.66
C PHE A 214 -0.36 12.09 -4.89
N ILE A 215 -0.21 10.89 -5.43
CA ILE A 215 -1.25 9.89 -5.63
C ILE A 215 -0.99 8.76 -4.65
N ASN A 216 -1.98 8.44 -3.83
CA ASN A 216 -1.96 7.35 -2.87
C ASN A 216 -3.02 6.30 -3.24
N VAL A 217 -2.59 5.08 -3.54
CA VAL A 217 -3.48 3.93 -3.71
C VAL A 217 -3.83 3.40 -2.33
N GLY A 218 -4.93 3.88 -1.78
CA GLY A 218 -5.28 3.71 -0.38
C GLY A 218 -6.72 3.30 -0.14
N TYR A 219 -7.18 3.66 1.03
CA TYR A 219 -8.51 3.30 1.52
C TYR A 219 -9.14 4.50 2.22
N THR A 220 -10.47 4.54 2.19
CA THR A 220 -11.27 5.53 2.91
C THR A 220 -10.88 5.61 4.39
N GLY A 221 -10.66 6.83 4.88
CA GLY A 221 -10.34 7.08 6.29
C GLY A 221 -8.88 6.86 6.69
N PHE A 222 -7.99 6.50 5.73
CA PHE A 222 -6.55 6.41 5.97
C PHE A 222 -5.83 7.62 5.39
N VAL A 223 -5.05 8.31 6.21
CA VAL A 223 -4.22 9.46 5.79
C VAL A 223 -2.78 9.06 5.47
N GLY A 224 -2.32 7.94 6.00
CA GLY A 224 -1.02 7.35 5.66
C GLY A 224 -1.01 6.73 4.27
N SER A 225 0.15 6.22 3.86
CA SER A 225 0.31 5.53 2.58
C SER A 225 1.03 4.19 2.75
N VAL A 226 0.75 3.26 1.85
CA VAL A 226 1.52 2.02 1.68
C VAL A 226 1.93 1.83 0.22
N THR A 227 1.37 2.64 -0.69
CA THR A 227 1.59 2.57 -2.15
C THR A 227 1.29 3.92 -2.76
N GLY A 228 2.28 4.58 -3.35
CA GLY A 228 2.02 5.89 -3.96
C GLY A 228 3.18 6.43 -4.78
N THR A 229 2.87 7.46 -5.56
CA THR A 229 3.85 8.23 -6.35
C THR A 229 3.57 9.73 -6.21
N ASN A 230 4.59 10.56 -6.31
CA ASN A 230 4.43 12.01 -6.24
C ASN A 230 4.67 12.70 -7.59
N ASP A 231 4.40 14.00 -7.65
CA ASP A 231 4.56 14.85 -8.84
C ASP A 231 6.05 15.08 -9.22
N LYS A 232 6.99 14.60 -8.39
CA LYS A 232 8.43 14.55 -8.66
C LYS A 232 8.88 13.19 -9.21
N GLN A 233 7.93 12.33 -9.59
CA GLN A 233 8.17 10.99 -10.14
C GLN A 233 8.95 10.05 -9.19
N VAL A 234 8.86 10.28 -7.89
CA VAL A 234 9.40 9.37 -6.87
C VAL A 234 8.24 8.48 -6.40
N THR A 235 8.45 7.18 -6.48
CA THR A 235 7.43 6.16 -6.15
C THR A 235 7.88 5.34 -4.95
N PHE A 236 6.92 5.03 -4.09
CA PHE A 236 7.13 4.29 -2.85
C PHE A 236 6.17 3.11 -2.77
N GLY A 237 6.70 1.95 -2.41
CA GLY A 237 5.94 0.75 -2.09
C GLY A 237 6.47 0.12 -0.81
N GLU A 238 5.57 -0.18 0.14
CA GLU A 238 5.91 -0.82 1.40
C GLU A 238 5.62 -2.32 1.35
N MET A 239 6.37 -3.12 2.06
CA MET A 239 6.15 -4.54 2.29
C MET A 239 6.37 -4.83 3.77
N GLY A 240 5.39 -5.49 4.42
CA GLY A 240 5.49 -5.85 5.83
C GLY A 240 6.61 -6.84 6.13
N GLY A 241 7.30 -6.61 7.23
CA GLY A 241 8.31 -7.50 7.78
C GLY A 241 7.75 -8.49 8.80
N GLY A 242 8.64 -9.11 9.56
CA GLY A 242 8.28 -10.12 10.57
C GLY A 242 8.17 -9.59 12.00
N GLY A 243 8.56 -8.36 12.27
CA GLY A 243 8.64 -7.80 13.61
C GLY A 243 7.45 -6.96 14.01
N VAL A 244 7.06 -7.03 15.30
CA VAL A 244 6.03 -6.20 15.92
C VAL A 244 6.46 -5.80 17.34
N GLY A 245 5.90 -4.72 17.86
CA GLY A 245 6.09 -4.32 19.26
C GLY A 245 7.16 -3.26 19.50
N GLN A 246 7.90 -2.85 18.47
CA GLN A 246 8.88 -1.76 18.55
C GLN A 246 8.22 -0.46 18.03
N TRP A 247 7.42 0.19 18.88
CA TRP A 247 6.57 1.31 18.49
C TRP A 247 7.15 2.70 18.77
N ASP A 248 8.43 2.78 19.22
CA ASP A 248 9.07 4.07 19.55
C ASP A 248 9.69 4.71 18.30
N GLY A 249 8.84 5.09 17.36
CA GLY A 249 9.19 5.67 16.07
C GLY A 249 7.96 6.16 15.30
N MET A 250 8.19 6.73 14.12
CA MET A 250 7.11 7.13 13.21
C MET A 250 6.46 5.87 12.61
N PRO A 251 5.13 5.71 12.70
CA PRO A 251 4.41 4.64 12.03
C PRO A 251 4.76 4.55 10.55
N MET A 252 4.90 3.34 10.04
CA MET A 252 5.32 3.05 8.66
C MET A 252 4.47 3.80 7.63
N ALA A 253 3.15 3.79 7.79
CA ALA A 253 2.24 4.44 6.84
C ALA A 253 2.42 5.98 6.83
N PHE A 254 2.78 6.59 7.95
CA PHE A 254 3.06 8.03 8.02
C PHE A 254 4.47 8.36 7.52
N LEU A 255 5.44 7.45 7.69
CA LEU A 255 6.77 7.59 7.09
C LEU A 255 6.69 7.54 5.56
N MET A 256 5.91 6.61 5.00
CA MET A 256 5.61 6.54 3.57
C MET A 256 4.97 7.84 3.06
N ARG A 257 3.99 8.35 3.80
CA ARG A 257 3.34 9.64 3.51
C ARG A 257 4.34 10.79 3.51
N LYS A 258 5.23 10.87 4.50
CA LYS A 258 6.31 11.85 4.56
C LYS A 258 7.23 11.77 3.35
N GLY A 259 7.59 10.57 2.91
CA GLY A 259 8.36 10.35 1.68
C GLY A 259 7.65 10.93 0.46
N LEU A 260 6.36 10.67 0.28
CA LEU A 260 5.56 11.22 -0.83
C LEU A 260 5.50 12.74 -0.82
N GLU A 261 5.35 13.35 0.34
CA GLU A 261 5.24 14.80 0.50
C GLU A 261 6.56 15.55 0.30
N GLU A 262 7.69 14.96 0.67
CA GLU A 262 8.95 15.70 0.82
C GLU A 262 10.05 15.27 -0.17
N ALA A 263 10.04 13.99 -0.63
CA ALA A 263 11.11 13.52 -1.52
C ALA A 263 10.97 14.08 -2.93
N LYS A 264 12.04 14.68 -3.43
CA LYS A 264 12.16 15.16 -4.82
C LYS A 264 13.06 14.28 -5.67
N SER A 265 13.79 13.36 -5.03
CA SER A 265 14.71 12.40 -5.65
C SER A 265 14.76 11.11 -4.85
N LEU A 266 15.43 10.09 -5.42
CA LEU A 266 15.73 8.84 -4.74
C LEU A 266 16.54 9.08 -3.47
N GLU A 267 17.54 9.97 -3.52
CA GLU A 267 18.40 10.32 -2.39
C GLU A 267 17.61 10.97 -1.26
N ASP A 268 16.67 11.87 -1.58
CA ASP A 268 15.76 12.44 -0.59
C ASP A 268 14.94 11.34 0.11
N GLY A 269 14.40 10.40 -0.68
CA GLY A 269 13.67 9.26 -0.15
C GLY A 269 14.53 8.46 0.83
N LEU A 270 15.75 8.09 0.44
CA LEU A 270 16.68 7.35 1.28
C LEU A 270 17.01 8.10 2.57
N ARG A 271 17.27 9.40 2.47
CA ARG A 271 17.59 10.27 3.61
C ARG A 271 16.39 10.36 4.58
N ILE A 272 15.19 10.60 4.07
CA ILE A 272 13.97 10.67 4.90
C ILE A 272 13.77 9.38 5.69
N PHE A 273 13.92 8.22 5.03
CA PHE A 273 13.75 6.93 5.66
C PHE A 273 14.91 6.56 6.61
N GLY A 274 16.14 7.03 6.31
CA GLY A 274 17.32 6.83 7.14
C GLY A 274 17.29 7.64 8.43
N ASP A 275 16.94 8.92 8.32
CA ASP A 275 17.03 9.89 9.43
C ASP A 275 15.81 9.85 10.36
N THR A 276 14.66 9.33 9.90
CA THR A 276 13.45 9.27 10.72
C THR A 276 13.48 8.03 11.63
N PRO A 277 13.26 8.16 12.95
CA PRO A 277 13.04 7.02 13.84
C PRO A 277 11.89 6.15 13.32
N ARG A 278 12.16 4.85 13.13
CA ARG A 278 11.23 3.88 12.52
C ARG A 278 10.67 2.93 13.56
N THR A 279 9.49 2.41 13.27
CA THR A 279 8.86 1.33 14.04
C THR A 279 9.21 -0.04 13.43
N CYS A 280 9.12 -1.08 14.21
CA CYS A 280 9.07 -2.49 13.82
C CYS A 280 10.01 -2.90 12.66
N GLU A 281 9.62 -3.89 11.87
CA GLU A 281 10.40 -4.38 10.72
C GLU A 281 9.57 -4.22 9.45
N TYR A 282 10.08 -3.42 8.51
CA TYR A 282 9.44 -3.18 7.21
C TYR A 282 10.46 -3.17 6.08
N TYR A 283 9.98 -3.52 4.91
CA TYR A 283 10.71 -3.46 3.66
C TYR A 283 10.07 -2.44 2.74
N TYR A 284 10.90 -1.80 1.90
CA TYR A 284 10.40 -0.82 0.94
C TYR A 284 11.09 -0.97 -0.41
N VAL A 285 10.40 -0.59 -1.47
CA VAL A 285 11.01 -0.20 -2.73
C VAL A 285 10.78 1.29 -2.90
N ILE A 286 11.85 2.04 -3.16
CA ILE A 286 11.80 3.46 -3.52
C ILE A 286 12.44 3.59 -4.90
N SER A 287 11.78 4.31 -5.82
CA SER A 287 12.29 4.52 -7.18
C SER A 287 12.12 5.95 -7.63
N ASP A 288 13.02 6.40 -8.51
CA ASP A 288 13.00 7.71 -9.16
C ASP A 288 13.02 7.53 -10.67
N ALA A 289 11.93 7.88 -11.35
CA ALA A 289 11.81 7.68 -12.78
C ALA A 289 12.54 8.74 -13.62
N LYS A 290 12.98 9.84 -13.02
CA LYS A 290 13.80 10.88 -13.70
C LYS A 290 15.19 10.37 -14.02
N ILE A 291 15.74 9.48 -13.17
CA ILE A 291 17.08 8.89 -13.33
C ILE A 291 17.01 7.36 -13.43
N PRO A 292 16.00 6.75 -14.01
CA PRO A 292 15.51 5.36 -13.88
C PRO A 292 16.37 4.49 -12.93
N ASP A 293 16.18 4.69 -11.61
CA ASP A 293 16.91 3.99 -10.56
C ASP A 293 16.00 3.68 -9.37
N ALA A 294 16.37 2.68 -8.57
CA ALA A 294 15.61 2.26 -7.41
C ALA A 294 16.50 1.67 -6.31
N ARG A 295 15.98 1.67 -5.08
CA ARG A 295 16.58 0.96 -3.94
C ARG A 295 15.53 0.14 -3.21
N GLY A 296 15.95 -1.05 -2.77
CA GLY A 296 15.25 -1.81 -1.77
C GLY A 296 15.71 -1.37 -0.39
N LEU A 297 14.80 -1.29 0.58
CA LEU A 297 15.14 -1.04 1.97
C LEU A 297 14.68 -2.22 2.83
N ALA A 298 15.56 -2.67 3.73
CA ALA A 298 15.20 -3.58 4.81
C ALA A 298 15.49 -2.87 6.13
N THR A 299 14.44 -2.53 6.89
CA THR A 299 14.56 -1.62 8.02
C THR A 299 13.99 -2.19 9.29
N ARG A 300 14.62 -1.80 10.40
CA ARG A 300 14.13 -1.93 11.78
C ARG A 300 14.51 -0.65 12.52
N PRO A 301 14.06 -0.42 13.76
CA PRO A 301 14.49 0.74 14.54
C PRO A 301 16.02 0.88 14.64
N ASP A 302 16.73 -0.24 14.75
CA ASP A 302 18.17 -0.35 14.93
C ASP A 302 18.95 -0.72 13.64
N LYS A 303 18.25 -0.94 12.52
CA LYS A 303 18.86 -1.37 11.25
C LYS A 303 18.30 -0.61 10.06
N PHE A 304 19.19 -0.13 9.20
CA PHE A 304 18.83 0.48 7.92
C PHE A 304 19.74 -0.09 6.82
N LEU A 305 19.21 -1.06 6.09
CA LEU A 305 19.92 -1.70 4.98
C LEU A 305 19.38 -1.19 3.67
N VAL A 306 20.24 -0.69 2.81
CA VAL A 306 19.92 -0.26 1.44
C VAL A 306 20.43 -1.31 0.46
N LEU A 307 19.54 -1.83 -0.37
CA LEU A 307 19.84 -2.79 -1.43
C LEU A 307 19.84 -2.08 -2.78
N LYS A 308 20.95 -2.22 -3.52
CA LYS A 308 21.07 -1.69 -4.87
C LYS A 308 20.43 -2.63 -5.89
N PRO A 309 20.15 -2.17 -7.12
CA PRO A 309 19.74 -3.05 -8.20
C PRO A 309 20.74 -4.19 -8.41
N GLY A 310 20.22 -5.40 -8.54
CA GLY A 310 21.05 -6.60 -8.64
C GLY A 310 21.48 -7.22 -7.31
N GLU A 311 21.26 -6.55 -6.18
CA GLU A 311 21.55 -7.09 -4.86
C GLU A 311 20.32 -7.82 -4.30
N PRO A 312 20.44 -9.09 -3.91
CA PRO A 312 19.36 -9.82 -3.26
C PRO A 312 19.27 -9.46 -1.77
N HIS A 313 18.09 -9.61 -1.19
CA HIS A 313 17.92 -9.47 0.25
C HIS A 313 18.62 -10.63 0.99
N PRO A 314 19.57 -10.34 1.90
CA PRO A 314 20.44 -11.37 2.50
C PRO A 314 19.72 -12.36 3.42
N ASP A 315 18.57 -11.94 3.98
CA ASP A 315 17.80 -12.78 4.92
C ASP A 315 16.78 -13.70 4.20
N LEU A 316 16.70 -13.65 2.84
CA LEU A 316 15.80 -14.50 2.06
C LEU A 316 16.47 -15.84 1.72
N PRO A 317 15.73 -16.97 1.75
CA PRO A 317 16.25 -18.24 1.30
C PRO A 317 16.54 -18.20 -0.21
N ALA A 318 17.73 -18.65 -0.61
CA ALA A 318 18.20 -18.68 -2.01
C ALA A 318 18.01 -17.32 -2.74
N PRO A 319 18.65 -16.25 -2.23
CA PRO A 319 18.49 -14.92 -2.81
C PRO A 319 19.10 -14.86 -4.21
N VAL A 320 18.38 -14.24 -5.16
CA VAL A 320 18.84 -14.04 -6.54
C VAL A 320 18.81 -12.54 -6.84
N GLY A 321 19.96 -11.99 -7.19
CA GLY A 321 20.05 -10.62 -7.70
C GLY A 321 19.76 -10.59 -9.21
N VAL A 322 18.95 -9.64 -9.65
CA VAL A 322 18.65 -9.41 -11.06
C VAL A 322 19.08 -8.00 -11.42
N LEU A 323 19.94 -7.88 -12.42
CA LEU A 323 20.45 -6.58 -12.88
C LEU A 323 19.31 -5.67 -13.34
N ASP A 324 19.46 -4.36 -13.09
CA ASP A 324 18.45 -3.35 -13.43
C ASP A 324 17.07 -3.66 -12.80
N ALA A 325 17.08 -4.33 -11.64
CA ALA A 325 15.91 -4.69 -10.88
C ALA A 325 16.15 -4.61 -9.37
N VAL A 326 15.12 -4.18 -8.64
CA VAL A 326 15.00 -4.32 -7.19
C VAL A 326 13.76 -5.17 -6.93
N LEU A 327 13.94 -6.29 -6.23
CA LEU A 327 12.87 -7.24 -5.95
C LEU A 327 12.72 -7.43 -4.44
N MET A 328 11.52 -7.24 -3.92
CA MET A 328 11.22 -7.40 -2.49
C MET A 328 9.93 -8.21 -2.33
N SER A 329 10.06 -9.36 -1.69
CA SER A 329 8.94 -10.26 -1.38
C SER A 329 9.37 -11.22 -0.28
N GLY A 330 8.42 -11.91 0.36
CA GLY A 330 8.72 -12.96 1.33
C GLY A 330 8.69 -14.36 0.71
N ASP A 331 9.40 -15.30 1.36
CA ASP A 331 9.36 -16.75 1.13
C ASP A 331 9.54 -17.18 -0.35
N GLN A 332 8.83 -18.22 -0.78
CA GLN A 332 8.89 -18.75 -2.15
C GLN A 332 8.37 -17.77 -3.22
N ARG A 333 7.62 -16.74 -2.84
CA ARG A 333 7.14 -15.72 -3.77
C ARG A 333 8.28 -14.88 -4.33
N PHE A 334 9.34 -14.67 -3.53
CA PHE A 334 10.54 -13.99 -4.01
C PHE A 334 11.22 -14.78 -5.14
N GLN A 335 11.43 -16.10 -4.98
CA GLN A 335 12.05 -16.93 -6.00
C GLN A 335 11.23 -16.93 -7.30
N LEU A 336 9.91 -17.00 -7.17
CA LEU A 336 9.01 -16.96 -8.32
C LEU A 336 9.04 -15.60 -9.02
N LEU A 337 9.04 -14.50 -8.25
CA LEU A 337 9.17 -13.15 -8.78
C LEU A 337 10.48 -13.01 -9.57
N ALA A 338 11.61 -13.42 -8.97
CA ALA A 338 12.91 -13.39 -9.63
C ALA A 338 12.95 -14.25 -10.88
N ALA A 339 12.42 -15.48 -10.83
CA ALA A 339 12.37 -16.38 -11.99
C ALA A 339 11.57 -15.78 -13.14
N ARG A 340 10.41 -15.18 -12.89
CA ARG A 340 9.60 -14.50 -13.90
C ARG A 340 10.31 -13.29 -14.50
N VAL A 341 11.03 -12.51 -13.67
CA VAL A 341 11.81 -11.37 -14.16
C VAL A 341 12.95 -11.83 -15.04
N ILE A 342 13.67 -12.90 -14.68
CA ILE A 342 14.74 -13.48 -15.50
C ILE A 342 14.19 -14.03 -16.82
N GLN A 343 13.08 -14.75 -16.79
CA GLN A 343 12.45 -15.35 -17.98
C GLN A 343 12.07 -14.30 -19.03
N ASP A 344 11.53 -13.17 -18.60
CA ASP A 344 11.06 -12.10 -19.48
C ASP A 344 11.97 -10.87 -19.50
N TYR A 345 13.25 -11.03 -19.08
CA TYR A 345 14.22 -9.95 -19.04
C TYR A 345 14.33 -9.22 -20.39
N GLY A 346 14.29 -7.90 -20.35
CA GLY A 346 14.31 -7.04 -21.54
C GLY A 346 12.96 -6.89 -22.25
N LYS A 347 11.91 -7.58 -21.79
CA LYS A 347 10.59 -7.57 -22.44
C LYS A 347 9.52 -6.82 -21.66
N PHE A 348 9.83 -6.30 -20.46
CA PHE A 348 8.83 -5.67 -19.60
C PHE A 348 8.34 -4.35 -20.19
N ASP A 349 7.02 -4.27 -20.32
CA ASP A 349 6.20 -3.09 -20.56
C ASP A 349 5.07 -3.09 -19.53
N GLY A 350 4.12 -2.14 -19.63
CA GLY A 350 2.98 -2.08 -18.69
C GLY A 350 2.26 -3.42 -18.55
N PRO A 351 1.72 -4.01 -19.62
CA PRO A 351 1.06 -5.32 -19.57
C PRO A 351 1.92 -6.46 -19.00
N ALA A 352 3.22 -6.50 -19.31
CA ALA A 352 4.12 -7.52 -18.77
C ALA A 352 4.36 -7.32 -17.27
N GLY A 353 4.51 -6.08 -16.80
CA GLY A 353 4.61 -5.74 -15.38
C GLY A 353 3.36 -6.13 -14.60
N LEU A 354 2.16 -5.93 -15.19
CA LEU A 354 0.91 -6.36 -14.57
C LEU A 354 0.81 -7.90 -14.46
N ARG A 355 1.25 -8.64 -15.51
CA ARG A 355 1.31 -10.11 -15.45
C ARG A 355 2.26 -10.62 -14.37
N LEU A 356 3.37 -9.90 -14.13
CA LEU A 356 4.35 -10.25 -13.10
C LEU A 356 3.71 -10.29 -11.71
N MET A 357 2.73 -9.41 -11.46
CA MET A 357 2.03 -9.31 -10.17
C MET A 357 0.96 -10.40 -9.96
N ARG A 358 0.66 -11.23 -10.95
CA ARG A 358 -0.33 -12.31 -10.79
C ARG A 358 0.11 -13.37 -9.80
N ARG A 359 -0.88 -14.07 -9.28
CA ARG A 359 -0.62 -15.24 -8.44
C ARG A 359 0.29 -16.26 -9.15
N PRO A 360 1.14 -16.96 -8.36
CA PRO A 360 1.26 -16.96 -6.92
C PRO A 360 2.26 -15.93 -6.35
N VAL A 361 2.75 -14.93 -7.13
CA VAL A 361 3.50 -13.79 -6.58
C VAL A 361 2.58 -12.99 -5.65
N ALA A 362 1.39 -12.57 -6.11
CA ALA A 362 0.32 -12.13 -5.22
C ALA A 362 -0.29 -13.33 -4.47
N MET A 363 -0.78 -13.10 -3.27
CA MET A 363 -1.55 -14.08 -2.50
C MET A 363 -3.04 -14.08 -2.90
N LYS A 364 -3.79 -15.07 -2.41
CA LYS A 364 -5.27 -15.07 -2.49
C LYS A 364 -5.90 -13.89 -1.74
N SER A 365 -5.18 -13.34 -0.79
CA SER A 365 -5.57 -12.20 0.03
C SER A 365 -5.17 -10.84 -0.56
N CYS A 366 -4.77 -10.77 -1.84
CA CYS A 366 -4.39 -9.54 -2.49
C CYS A 366 -5.57 -8.57 -2.60
N ILE A 367 -5.53 -7.47 -1.82
CA ILE A 367 -6.61 -6.46 -1.78
C ILE A 367 -6.41 -5.30 -2.75
N HIS A 368 -5.16 -4.93 -3.09
CA HIS A 368 -4.86 -4.11 -4.27
C HIS A 368 -3.53 -4.50 -4.92
N ALA A 369 -3.43 -4.23 -6.22
CA ALA A 369 -2.20 -4.31 -7.00
C ALA A 369 -2.05 -3.03 -7.82
N ALA A 370 -0.85 -2.44 -7.79
CA ALA A 370 -0.56 -1.19 -8.49
C ALA A 370 0.78 -1.30 -9.25
N LEU A 371 0.81 -0.76 -10.47
CA LEU A 371 2.01 -0.60 -11.28
C LEU A 371 2.12 0.85 -11.70
N PHE A 372 3.27 1.45 -11.48
CA PHE A 372 3.56 2.83 -11.86
C PHE A 372 4.64 2.87 -12.95
N ALA A 373 4.44 3.73 -13.94
CA ALA A 373 5.43 4.13 -14.94
C ALA A 373 5.50 5.67 -14.97
N PRO A 374 6.12 6.31 -13.95
CA PRO A 374 5.98 7.75 -13.72
C PRO A 374 6.56 8.60 -14.84
N ALA A 375 7.63 8.16 -15.51
CA ALA A 375 8.18 8.86 -16.68
C ALA A 375 7.19 8.91 -17.87
N LEU A 376 6.26 7.95 -17.95
CA LEU A 376 5.18 7.94 -18.95
C LEU A 376 3.93 8.68 -18.47
N GLY A 377 3.91 9.19 -17.22
CA GLY A 377 2.73 9.74 -16.58
C GLY A 377 1.63 8.71 -16.33
N ARG A 378 1.91 7.41 -16.37
CA ARG A 378 0.90 6.35 -16.31
C ARG A 378 1.03 5.48 -15.08
N PHE A 379 -0.12 4.98 -14.62
CA PHE A 379 -0.16 3.91 -13.61
C PHE A 379 -1.45 3.09 -13.77
N TRP A 380 -1.39 1.88 -13.27
CA TRP A 380 -2.49 0.90 -13.31
C TRP A 380 -2.79 0.44 -11.91
N ILE A 381 -4.07 0.38 -11.57
CA ILE A 381 -4.52 -0.19 -10.29
C ILE A 381 -5.61 -1.23 -10.50
N ALA A 382 -5.60 -2.26 -9.68
CA ALA A 382 -6.71 -3.17 -9.49
C ALA A 382 -7.00 -3.30 -7.99
N ASN A 383 -8.28 -3.35 -7.63
CA ASN A 383 -8.75 -3.64 -6.29
C ASN A 383 -9.50 -4.97 -6.29
N ALA A 384 -9.44 -5.70 -5.19
CA ALA A 384 -10.19 -6.93 -5.02
C ALA A 384 -11.70 -6.67 -5.09
N ILE A 385 -12.44 -7.63 -5.64
CA ILE A 385 -13.91 -7.56 -5.78
C ILE A 385 -14.52 -8.84 -5.23
N GLY A 386 -15.31 -8.73 -4.16
CA GLY A 386 -15.85 -9.89 -3.46
C GLY A 386 -14.73 -10.80 -2.95
N SER A 387 -14.66 -12.04 -3.43
CA SER A 387 -13.60 -13.01 -3.11
C SER A 387 -12.48 -13.08 -4.16
N THR A 388 -12.56 -12.27 -5.23
CA THR A 388 -11.55 -12.27 -6.30
C THR A 388 -10.38 -11.37 -5.90
N PRO A 389 -9.14 -11.91 -5.83
CA PRO A 389 -7.95 -11.12 -5.52
C PRO A 389 -7.71 -10.01 -6.56
N ALA A 390 -7.19 -8.89 -6.11
CA ALA A 390 -6.93 -7.73 -6.98
C ALA A 390 -6.06 -8.07 -8.20
N SER A 391 -5.05 -8.93 -8.02
CA SER A 391 -4.16 -9.37 -9.10
C SER A 391 -4.85 -10.16 -10.21
N GLU A 392 -6.08 -10.61 -10.00
CA GLU A 392 -6.94 -11.33 -10.96
C GLU A 392 -8.11 -10.46 -11.48
N CYS A 393 -8.27 -9.23 -10.95
CA CYS A 393 -9.27 -8.28 -11.41
C CYS A 393 -8.77 -7.45 -12.59
N THR A 394 -9.71 -6.77 -13.27
CA THR A 394 -9.42 -5.80 -14.33
C THR A 394 -8.63 -4.62 -13.76
N TYR A 395 -7.50 -4.29 -14.37
CA TYR A 395 -6.75 -3.09 -14.02
C TYR A 395 -7.34 -1.86 -14.68
N THR A 396 -7.36 -0.75 -13.97
CA THR A 396 -7.70 0.56 -14.51
C THR A 396 -6.42 1.35 -14.74
N GLU A 397 -6.21 1.82 -15.97
CA GLU A 397 -5.10 2.70 -16.34
C GLU A 397 -5.49 4.16 -16.10
N TYR A 398 -4.60 4.92 -15.48
CA TYR A 398 -4.77 6.35 -15.22
C TYR A 398 -3.60 7.15 -15.77
N ASP A 399 -3.86 8.39 -16.14
CA ASP A 399 -2.87 9.43 -16.39
C ASP A 399 -2.64 10.22 -15.09
N ALA A 400 -1.43 10.15 -14.54
CA ALA A 400 -1.07 10.84 -13.31
C ALA A 400 -1.08 12.37 -13.49
N LYS A 401 -0.68 12.87 -14.68
CA LYS A 401 -0.66 14.29 -14.98
C LYS A 401 -2.08 14.85 -15.00
N GLU A 402 -3.01 14.15 -15.67
CA GLU A 402 -4.43 14.52 -15.67
C GLU A 402 -4.97 14.64 -14.24
N LEU A 403 -4.65 13.68 -13.37
CA LEU A 403 -5.09 13.71 -11.97
C LEU A 403 -4.44 14.84 -11.16
N PHE A 404 -3.13 15.11 -11.38
CA PHE A 404 -2.44 16.21 -10.69
C PHE A 404 -2.93 17.59 -11.13
N GLU A 405 -3.30 17.75 -12.39
CA GLU A 405 -3.77 19.01 -12.97
C GLU A 405 -5.28 19.22 -12.84
N ALA A 406 -6.02 18.18 -12.42
CA ALA A 406 -7.48 18.25 -12.25
C ALA A 406 -7.86 19.36 -11.27
N LYS A 407 -8.89 20.13 -11.63
CA LYS A 407 -9.42 21.26 -10.85
C LYS A 407 -10.73 20.87 -10.19
N SER A 408 -10.99 21.43 -9.02
CA SER A 408 -12.29 21.28 -8.36
C SER A 408 -13.41 21.72 -9.32
N PRO A 409 -14.43 20.89 -9.51
CA PRO A 409 -15.62 21.30 -10.25
C PRO A 409 -16.26 22.50 -9.57
N LYS A 410 -16.74 23.43 -10.38
CA LYS A 410 -17.44 24.64 -9.89
C LYS A 410 -18.82 24.28 -9.39
#